data_09590554779f3083ca287fd41b91f343
#
_entry.id   09590554779f3083ca287fd41b91f343
#
_cell.length_a   1.000
_cell.length_b   1.000
_cell.length_c   1.000
_cell.angle_alpha   90.00
_cell.angle_beta   90.00
_cell.angle_gamma   90.00
#
_symmetry.space_group_name_H-M   'P 1'
#
loop_
_entity.id
_entity.type
_entity.pdbx_description
1 polymer ?
#
loop_
_entity_poly.entity_id
_entity_poly.type
_entity_poly.pdbx_seq_one_letter_code
_entity_poly.pdbx_strand_id
1 'polypeptide(L)'
;MAMEVTPIAVTDEELDSVRWNDAGLAVAVVQDAADRQVLMVAWMNRESLQKTLAEGRTVFWSRSRNELWRKGDTSGDRQWVREAFYDCDFDALLFLVDQEGKGACHTGE
;
A
#
# COMPACT_ATOMS: atom_id res chain seq x y z
N MET A 1 -1.06 20.01 -9.75
CA MET A 1 -1.93 20.20 -8.59
C MET A 1 -1.66 19.13 -7.57
N ALA A 2 -1.57 19.52 -6.34
CA ALA A 2 -1.29 18.57 -5.27
C ALA A 2 -2.58 17.90 -4.81
N MET A 3 -2.51 16.61 -4.62
CA MET A 3 -3.59 15.87 -4.01
C MET A 3 -3.47 16.02 -2.50
N GLU A 4 -4.60 16.25 -1.83
CA GLU A 4 -4.58 16.34 -0.38
C GLU A 4 -4.47 14.95 0.21
N VAL A 5 -3.38 14.69 0.88
CA VAL A 5 -3.14 13.40 1.51
C VAL A 5 -2.71 13.62 2.95
N THR A 6 -3.00 12.66 3.78
CA THR A 6 -2.71 12.72 5.21
C THR A 6 -1.80 11.56 5.58
N PRO A 7 -0.65 11.81 6.21
CA PRO A 7 0.21 10.72 6.66
C PRO A 7 -0.51 9.81 7.64
N ILE A 8 -0.18 8.53 7.59
CA ILE A 8 -0.79 7.51 8.43
C ILE A 8 0.25 6.97 9.41
N ALA A 9 -0.14 6.83 10.67
CA ALA A 9 0.68 6.15 11.67
C ALA A 9 0.05 4.81 12.02
N VAL A 10 0.85 3.91 12.60
CA VAL A 10 0.37 2.57 12.95
C VAL A 10 -0.27 2.58 14.34
N THR A 11 -1.46 3.15 14.42
CA THR A 11 -2.24 3.15 15.66
C THR A 11 -3.64 2.65 15.32
N ASP A 12 -4.33 2.10 16.32
CA ASP A 12 -5.70 1.63 16.11
C ASP A 12 -6.59 2.75 15.64
N GLU A 13 -6.40 3.95 16.17
CA GLU A 13 -7.18 5.11 15.80
C GLU A 13 -7.03 5.43 14.32
N GLU A 14 -5.78 5.43 13.84
CA GLU A 14 -5.51 5.72 12.44
C GLU A 14 -6.08 4.62 11.55
N LEU A 15 -5.92 3.37 11.95
CA LEU A 15 -6.43 2.25 11.16
C LEU A 15 -7.94 2.29 11.06
N ASP A 16 -8.60 2.70 12.16
CA ASP A 16 -10.05 2.77 12.18
C ASP A 16 -10.58 3.98 11.44
N SER A 17 -9.72 4.97 11.15
CA SER A 17 -10.12 6.15 10.38
C SER A 17 -10.32 5.88 8.91
N VAL A 18 -9.75 4.79 8.40
CA VAL A 18 -9.90 4.44 7.00
C VAL A 18 -11.35 4.04 6.74
N ARG A 19 -11.89 4.52 5.63
CA ARG A 19 -13.25 4.18 5.26
C ARG A 19 -13.27 2.88 4.48
N TRP A 20 -13.24 1.80 5.21
CA TRP A 20 -13.28 0.47 4.62
C TRP A 20 -14.63 0.26 3.93
N ASN A 21 -14.62 -0.36 2.76
CA ASN A 21 -15.87 -0.63 2.07
C ASN A 21 -16.62 -1.76 2.75
N ASP A 22 -17.76 -2.19 2.18
CA ASP A 22 -18.60 -3.20 2.80
C ASP A 22 -17.89 -4.54 2.96
N ALA A 23 -16.88 -4.79 2.16
CA ALA A 23 -16.08 -6.02 2.28
C ALA A 23 -14.90 -5.83 3.23
N GLY A 24 -14.76 -4.66 3.85
CA GLY A 24 -13.65 -4.37 4.75
C GLY A 24 -12.37 -4.04 4.01
N LEU A 25 -12.46 -3.52 2.78
CA LEU A 25 -11.30 -3.30 1.94
C LEU A 25 -11.20 -1.83 1.52
N ALA A 26 -9.97 -1.41 1.25
CA ALA A 26 -9.69 -0.12 0.65
C ALA A 26 -8.65 -0.32 -0.45
N VAL A 27 -8.72 0.50 -1.48
CA VAL A 27 -7.76 0.42 -2.56
C VAL A 27 -6.44 1.04 -2.11
N ALA A 28 -5.33 0.43 -2.49
CA ALA A 28 -4.00 0.94 -2.20
C ALA A 28 -3.27 1.18 -3.51
N VAL A 29 -2.80 2.41 -3.69
CA VAL A 29 -2.00 2.81 -4.84
C VAL A 29 -0.55 2.85 -4.38
N VAL A 30 0.33 2.18 -5.12
CA VAL A 30 1.75 2.12 -4.76
C VAL A 30 2.55 2.82 -5.85
N GLN A 31 3.33 3.81 -5.44
CA GLN A 31 4.18 4.59 -6.34
C GLN A 31 5.63 4.46 -5.95
N ASP A 32 6.49 4.57 -6.95
CA ASP A 32 7.92 4.64 -6.70
C ASP A 32 8.23 5.96 -6.00
N ALA A 33 8.99 5.92 -4.91
CA ALA A 33 9.27 7.12 -4.14
C ALA A 33 10.16 8.10 -4.90
N ALA A 34 10.95 7.60 -5.85
CA ALA A 34 11.89 8.45 -6.57
C ALA A 34 11.22 9.26 -7.67
N ASP A 35 10.35 8.65 -8.47
CA ASP A 35 9.78 9.32 -9.63
C ASP A 35 8.27 9.36 -9.63
N ARG A 36 7.62 8.82 -8.59
CA ARG A 36 6.17 8.83 -8.43
C ARG A 36 5.43 8.01 -9.46
N GLN A 37 6.13 7.14 -10.18
CA GLN A 37 5.48 6.25 -11.13
C GLN A 37 4.62 5.25 -10.37
N VAL A 38 3.40 5.02 -10.86
CA VAL A 38 2.52 4.03 -10.24
C VAL A 38 3.04 2.65 -10.58
N LEU A 39 3.33 1.88 -9.55
CA LEU A 39 3.87 0.54 -9.71
C LEU A 39 2.76 -0.50 -9.71
N MET A 40 1.74 -0.31 -8.88
CA MET A 40 0.62 -1.24 -8.83
C MET A 40 -0.52 -0.63 -8.04
N VAL A 41 -1.68 -1.26 -8.17
CA VAL A 41 -2.87 -0.94 -7.39
C VAL A 41 -3.42 -2.26 -6.89
N ALA A 42 -3.72 -2.34 -5.60
CA ALA A 42 -4.20 -3.58 -5.00
C ALA A 42 -5.14 -3.26 -3.85
N TRP A 43 -5.64 -4.28 -3.19
CA TRP A 43 -6.55 -4.12 -2.07
C TRP A 43 -5.83 -4.34 -0.76
N MET A 44 -6.27 -3.60 0.27
CA MET A 44 -5.83 -3.85 1.64
C MET A 44 -7.04 -3.94 2.54
N ASN A 45 -6.92 -4.77 3.58
CA ASN A 45 -7.87 -4.74 4.68
C ASN A 45 -7.15 -4.13 5.89
N ARG A 46 -7.84 -4.02 7.03
CA ARG A 46 -7.25 -3.40 8.21
C ARG A 46 -5.99 -4.14 8.65
N GLU A 47 -6.03 -5.45 8.61
CA GLU A 47 -4.87 -6.26 9.03
C GLU A 47 -3.67 -6.06 8.11
N SER A 48 -3.89 -6.04 6.79
CA SER A 48 -2.78 -5.84 5.86
C SER A 48 -2.20 -4.43 5.99
N LEU A 49 -3.05 -3.42 6.22
CA LEU A 49 -2.55 -2.07 6.45
C LEU A 49 -1.71 -2.00 7.72
N GLN A 50 -2.19 -2.62 8.80
CA GLN A 50 -1.44 -2.65 10.04
C GLN A 50 -0.07 -3.28 9.85
N LYS A 51 -0.02 -4.40 9.14
CA LYS A 51 1.24 -5.09 8.89
C LYS A 51 2.17 -4.26 8.00
N THR A 52 1.60 -3.59 7.00
CA THR A 52 2.39 -2.73 6.12
C THR A 52 3.07 -1.63 6.92
N LEU A 53 2.33 -0.95 7.78
CA LEU A 53 2.88 0.16 8.55
C LEU A 53 3.86 -0.32 9.62
N ALA A 54 3.58 -1.48 10.23
CA ALA A 54 4.45 -2.00 11.28
C ALA A 54 5.73 -2.59 10.72
N GLU A 55 5.66 -3.24 9.57
CA GLU A 55 6.82 -3.93 9.00
C GLU A 55 7.63 -3.06 8.05
N GLY A 56 7.00 -2.02 7.52
CA GLY A 56 7.65 -1.18 6.51
C GLY A 56 7.71 -1.83 5.14
N ARG A 57 6.92 -2.87 4.91
CA ARG A 57 6.81 -3.56 3.63
C ARG A 57 5.36 -3.64 3.24
N THR A 58 5.06 -3.58 1.94
CA THR A 58 3.67 -3.63 1.50
C THR A 58 3.11 -5.04 1.69
N VAL A 59 1.97 -5.11 2.36
CA VAL A 59 1.19 -6.33 2.58
C VAL A 59 -0.22 -6.04 2.09
N PHE A 60 -0.74 -6.89 1.24
CA PHE A 60 -2.03 -6.68 0.59
C PHE A 60 -3.00 -7.79 0.94
N TRP A 61 -4.25 -7.57 0.56
CA TRP A 61 -5.29 -8.59 0.69
C TRP A 61 -5.65 -9.10 -0.71
N SER A 62 -5.57 -10.41 -0.91
CA SER A 62 -5.97 -11.02 -2.16
C SER A 62 -7.43 -11.42 -2.07
N ARG A 63 -8.30 -10.78 -2.86
CA ARG A 63 -9.72 -11.10 -2.86
C ARG A 63 -9.97 -12.48 -3.45
N SER A 64 -9.21 -12.84 -4.47
CA SER A 64 -9.44 -14.11 -5.15
C SER A 64 -9.01 -15.29 -4.30
N ARG A 65 -7.96 -15.13 -3.51
CA ARG A 65 -7.46 -16.21 -2.66
C ARG A 65 -7.90 -16.08 -1.22
N ASN A 66 -8.49 -14.93 -0.88
CA ASN A 66 -9.00 -14.66 0.46
C ASN A 66 -7.90 -14.80 1.51
N GLU A 67 -6.76 -14.17 1.24
CA GLU A 67 -5.61 -14.27 2.13
C GLU A 67 -4.73 -13.03 2.00
N LEU A 68 -3.90 -12.82 3.02
CA LEU A 68 -2.88 -11.78 2.98
C LEU A 68 -1.72 -12.22 2.08
N TRP A 69 -1.09 -11.27 1.40
CA TRP A 69 0.14 -11.56 0.69
C TRP A 69 1.09 -10.38 0.79
N ARG A 70 2.35 -10.69 1.02
CA ARG A 70 3.39 -9.70 1.16
C ARG A 70 4.14 -9.60 -0.16
N LYS A 71 4.17 -8.41 -0.72
CA LYS A 71 4.79 -8.20 -2.01
C LYS A 71 6.27 -8.58 -1.94
N GLY A 72 6.72 -9.43 -2.85
CA GLY A 72 8.11 -9.78 -2.97
C GLY A 72 8.53 -11.03 -2.22
N ASP A 73 7.63 -11.67 -1.46
CA ASP A 73 8.02 -12.86 -0.71
C ASP A 73 8.43 -14.00 -1.64
N THR A 74 7.82 -14.08 -2.82
CA THR A 74 8.17 -15.11 -3.78
C THR A 74 9.12 -14.59 -4.85
N SER A 75 8.83 -13.41 -5.38
CA SER A 75 9.59 -12.87 -6.52
C SER A 75 10.87 -12.15 -6.11
N GLY A 76 10.97 -11.72 -4.88
CA GLY A 76 12.09 -10.90 -4.43
C GLY A 76 11.92 -9.41 -4.72
N ASP A 77 10.82 -9.02 -5.34
CA ASP A 77 10.57 -7.62 -5.67
C ASP A 77 9.86 -6.94 -4.51
N ARG A 78 10.52 -6.92 -3.37
CA ARG A 78 9.96 -6.33 -2.17
C ARG A 78 9.82 -4.82 -2.30
N GLN A 79 8.80 -4.29 -1.65
CA GLN A 79 8.54 -2.85 -1.64
C GLN A 79 8.68 -2.34 -0.22
N TRP A 80 9.65 -1.45 -0.02
CA TRP A 80 9.92 -0.86 1.29
C TRP A 80 9.24 0.48 1.37
N VAL A 81 8.35 0.64 2.34
CA VAL A 81 7.50 1.83 2.46
C VAL A 81 8.33 3.00 2.98
N ARG A 82 8.33 4.08 2.23
CA ARG A 82 8.97 5.33 2.65
C ARG A 82 7.94 6.26 3.26
N GLU A 83 6.75 6.33 2.68
CA GLU A 83 5.69 7.19 3.17
C GLU A 83 4.36 6.52 2.89
N ALA A 84 3.39 6.77 3.75
CA ALA A 84 2.04 6.23 3.62
C ALA A 84 1.04 7.32 3.95
N PHE A 85 -0.02 7.38 3.15
CA PHE A 85 -1.02 8.44 3.26
C PHE A 85 -2.43 7.89 3.02
N TYR A 86 -3.44 8.59 3.52
CA TYR A 86 -4.81 8.45 3.03
C TYR A 86 -5.08 9.48 1.95
N ASP A 87 -6.10 9.28 1.14
CA ASP A 87 -6.59 10.37 0.31
C ASP A 87 -7.54 11.26 1.12
N CYS A 88 -8.11 12.28 0.48
CA CYS A 88 -8.93 13.27 1.20
C CYS A 88 -10.20 12.69 1.78
N ASP A 89 -10.71 11.58 1.25
CA ASP A 89 -11.92 10.92 1.74
C ASP A 89 -11.62 9.76 2.67
N PHE A 90 -10.35 9.43 2.86
CA PHE A 90 -9.92 8.30 3.70
C PHE A 90 -10.40 6.95 3.18
N ASP A 91 -10.71 6.85 1.89
CA ASP A 91 -11.17 5.60 1.31
C ASP A 91 -10.16 4.98 0.35
N ALA A 92 -9.03 5.63 0.17
CA ALA A 92 -7.93 5.10 -0.63
C ALA A 92 -6.62 5.37 0.10
N LEU A 93 -5.66 4.50 -0.14
CA LEU A 93 -4.35 4.56 0.50
C LEU A 93 -3.30 4.80 -0.56
N LEU A 94 -2.25 5.54 -0.20
CA LEU A 94 -1.15 5.82 -1.11
C LEU A 94 0.15 5.50 -0.40
N PHE A 95 0.98 4.70 -1.04
CA PHE A 95 2.29 4.33 -0.50
C PHE A 95 3.37 4.73 -1.47
N LEU A 96 4.39 5.40 -0.96
CA LEU A 96 5.60 5.69 -1.71
C LEU A 96 6.65 4.69 -1.24
N VAL A 97 7.21 3.95 -2.18
CA VAL A 97 8.08 2.82 -1.83
C VAL A 97 9.38 2.85 -2.62
N ASP A 98 10.37 2.15 -2.08
CA ASP A 98 11.55 1.74 -2.82
C ASP A 98 11.35 0.27 -3.16
N GLN A 99 11.39 -0.08 -4.43
CA GLN A 99 11.16 -1.46 -4.84
C GLN A 99 12.48 -2.13 -5.15
N GLU A 100 12.68 -3.31 -4.58
CA GLU A 100 13.85 -4.13 -4.88
C GLU A 100 13.62 -4.91 -6.16
N GLY A 101 14.69 -5.45 -6.68
CA GLY A 101 14.61 -6.31 -7.84
C GLY A 101 14.43 -5.51 -9.11
N LYS A 102 13.98 -6.16 -10.13
CA LYS A 102 13.80 -5.54 -11.43
C LYS A 102 12.59 -4.63 -11.49
N GLY A 103 11.79 -4.69 -10.49
CA GLY A 103 10.58 -3.93 -10.48
C GLY A 103 9.56 -4.56 -11.40
N ALA A 104 8.35 -4.54 -10.99
CA ALA A 104 7.32 -5.20 -11.74
C ALA A 104 7.06 -4.52 -13.05
N CYS A 105 7.22 -3.26 -13.12
CA CYS A 105 6.64 -2.54 -14.22
C CYS A 105 7.57 -1.63 -14.94
N HIS A 106 8.63 -1.32 -14.36
CA HIS A 106 9.41 -0.36 -15.08
C HIS A 106 10.65 -0.98 -15.65
N THR A 107 10.62 -1.09 -15.89
CA THR A 107 11.56 -1.36 -16.43
C THR A 107 12.31 -1.48 -16.96
N GLY A 108 12.16 -1.59 -16.98
CA GLY A 108 12.61 -1.53 -17.34
C GLY A 108 13.35 -1.75 -17.78
N GLU A 109 13.28 -1.89 -17.81
CA GLU A 109 13.68 -1.94 -18.06
C GLU A 109 14.04 -1.98 -18.10
#